data_ed631a7c24ef012d8b4a6f4c82c8c875
#
_entry.id   ed631a7c24ef012d8b4a6f4c82c8c875
#
_cell.length_a   1.000
_cell.length_b   1.000
_cell.length_c   1.000
_cell.angle_alpha   90.00
_cell.angle_beta   90.00
_cell.angle_gamma   90.00
#
_symmetry.space_group_name_H-M   'P 1'
#
loop_
_entity.id
_entity.type
_entity.pdbx_description
1 polymer ?
#
loop_
_entity_poly.entity_id
_entity_poly.type
_entity_poly.pdbx_seq_one_letter_code
_entity_poly.pdbx_strand_id
1 'polypeptide(L)'
;LLQIARGLEYLHTHKPMIVHRDCKSTNVLINAQGIAKISDFGLARVKRSKYSIIRSLVGTVNWQAVELWSPKPQYNEKVDVWSAAMTFWEALQWHQTEKRYPFQGLNEHQIYMNVRQKHLRYAGIHSNM
;
A
#
# COMPACT_ATOMS: atom_id res chain seq x y z
N LEU A 1 -4.63 11.17 -7.15
CA LEU A 1 -4.31 10.77 -5.75
C LEU A 1 -5.51 10.94 -4.82
N LEU A 2 -6.19 12.09 -4.83
CA LEU A 2 -7.35 12.36 -3.97
C LEU A 2 -8.46 11.30 -4.13
N GLN A 3 -8.72 10.85 -5.35
CA GLN A 3 -9.75 9.85 -5.62
C GLN A 3 -9.41 8.48 -4.98
N ILE A 4 -8.14 8.11 -4.98
CA ILE A 4 -7.66 6.89 -4.28
C ILE A 4 -7.85 7.04 -2.76
N ALA A 5 -7.45 8.18 -2.21
CA ALA A 5 -7.62 8.47 -0.78
C ALA A 5 -9.10 8.39 -0.34
N ARG A 6 -10.00 8.98 -1.13
CA ARG A 6 -11.46 8.91 -0.89
C ARG A 6 -12.01 7.50 -1.01
N GLY A 7 -11.50 6.71 -1.94
CA GLY A 7 -11.86 5.30 -2.08
C GLY A 7 -11.49 4.48 -0.83
N LEU A 8 -10.28 4.67 -0.31
CA LEU A 8 -9.85 4.04 0.94
C LEU A 8 -10.63 4.55 2.15
N GLU A 9 -10.88 5.85 2.23
CA GLU A 9 -11.72 6.44 3.29
C GLU A 9 -13.10 5.79 3.31
N TYR A 10 -13.73 5.63 2.15
CA TYR A 10 -15.03 4.95 2.04
C TYR A 10 -14.97 3.53 2.60
N LEU A 11 -13.95 2.74 2.25
CA LEU A 11 -13.75 1.38 2.77
C LEU A 11 -13.55 1.38 4.29
N HIS A 12 -12.73 2.28 4.80
CA HIS A 12 -12.37 2.34 6.21
C HIS A 12 -13.48 2.90 7.09
N THR A 13 -14.35 3.72 6.55
CA THR A 13 -15.54 4.25 7.26
C THR A 13 -16.79 3.40 7.07
N HIS A 14 -16.74 2.41 6.18
CA HIS A 14 -17.83 1.45 5.98
C HIS A 14 -18.10 0.66 7.26
N LYS A 15 -19.30 0.23 7.47
CA LYS A 15 -19.71 -0.57 8.63
C LYS A 15 -20.30 -1.91 8.16
N PRO A 16 -19.60 -2.99 8.40
CA PRO A 16 -18.28 -3.13 9.05
C PRO A 16 -17.15 -2.61 8.18
N MET A 17 -16.06 -2.15 8.82
CA MET A 17 -14.87 -1.62 8.13
C MET A 17 -14.26 -2.65 7.19
N ILE A 18 -13.84 -2.21 6.02
CA ILE A 18 -13.17 -3.04 5.03
C ILE A 18 -11.71 -2.58 4.91
N VAL A 19 -10.78 -3.50 5.05
CA VAL A 19 -9.35 -3.30 4.81
C VAL A 19 -9.00 -3.94 3.47
N HIS A 20 -8.47 -3.17 2.53
CA HIS A 20 -8.22 -3.62 1.16
C HIS A 20 -7.05 -4.60 1.06
N ARG A 21 -5.93 -4.30 1.70
CA ARG A 21 -4.71 -5.10 1.84
C ARG A 21 -3.85 -5.30 0.58
N ASP A 22 -4.26 -4.78 -0.55
CA ASP A 22 -3.49 -4.88 -1.80
C ASP A 22 -3.58 -3.58 -2.65
N CYS A 23 -3.55 -2.44 -1.98
CA CYS A 23 -3.50 -1.15 -2.65
C CYS A 23 -2.13 -0.98 -3.32
N LYS A 24 -2.13 -0.89 -4.63
CA LYS A 24 -0.95 -0.68 -5.48
C LYS A 24 -1.38 -0.08 -6.82
N SER A 25 -0.44 0.46 -7.58
CA SER A 25 -0.74 1.13 -8.85
C SER A 25 -1.51 0.26 -9.84
N THR A 26 -1.16 -1.02 -9.94
CA THR A 26 -1.82 -1.96 -10.87
C THR A 26 -3.26 -2.30 -10.45
N ASN A 27 -3.66 -1.99 -9.22
CA ASN A 27 -5.02 -2.14 -8.72
C ASN A 27 -5.81 -0.82 -8.70
N VAL A 28 -5.26 0.22 -9.33
CA VAL A 28 -5.97 1.48 -9.58
C VAL A 28 -6.35 1.54 -11.04
N LEU A 29 -7.63 1.55 -11.32
CA LEU A 29 -8.19 1.65 -12.67
C LEU A 29 -8.60 3.09 -12.95
N ILE A 30 -8.38 3.54 -14.17
CA ILE A 30 -8.85 4.84 -14.64
C ILE A 30 -10.00 4.59 -15.62
N ASN A 31 -11.15 5.16 -15.33
CA ASN A 31 -12.30 5.04 -16.24
C ASN A 31 -12.22 6.04 -17.42
N ALA A 32 -13.17 5.95 -18.35
CA ALA A 32 -13.22 6.81 -19.52
C ALA A 32 -13.33 8.32 -19.20
N GLN A 33 -13.81 8.68 -18.02
CA GLN A 33 -13.91 10.06 -17.53
C GLN A 33 -12.65 10.51 -16.77
N GLY A 34 -11.59 9.70 -16.74
CA GLY A 34 -10.36 10.00 -16.02
C GLY A 34 -10.44 9.85 -14.50
N ILE A 35 -11.44 9.14 -13.99
CA ILE A 35 -11.63 8.93 -12.56
C ILE A 35 -10.88 7.67 -12.13
N ALA A 36 -10.03 7.81 -11.11
CA ALA A 36 -9.30 6.69 -10.51
C ALA A 36 -10.21 5.92 -9.54
N LYS A 37 -10.22 4.60 -9.67
CA LYS A 37 -10.99 3.69 -8.83
C LYS A 37 -10.11 2.57 -8.32
N ILE A 38 -10.19 2.28 -7.03
CA ILE A 38 -9.54 1.11 -6.43
C ILE A 38 -10.28 -0.14 -6.89
N SER A 39 -9.53 -1.16 -7.25
CA SER A 39 -10.05 -2.44 -7.73
C SER A 39 -9.33 -3.61 -7.05
N ASP A 40 -9.72 -4.82 -7.40
CA ASP A 40 -9.17 -6.08 -6.91
C ASP A 40 -9.32 -6.25 -5.39
N PHE A 41 -10.53 -6.61 -4.98
CA PHE A 41 -10.90 -6.89 -3.60
C PHE A 41 -10.63 -8.34 -3.16
N GLY A 42 -9.89 -9.11 -3.94
CA GLY A 42 -9.61 -10.52 -3.67
C GLY A 42 -8.93 -10.78 -2.33
N LEU A 43 -8.13 -9.82 -1.85
CA LEU A 43 -7.46 -9.87 -0.55
C LEU A 43 -8.15 -9.05 0.54
N ALA A 44 -9.22 -8.33 0.22
CA ALA A 44 -9.92 -7.49 1.19
C ALA A 44 -10.51 -8.30 2.35
N ARG A 45 -10.53 -7.70 3.53
CA ARG A 45 -11.12 -8.30 4.74
C ARG A 45 -11.97 -7.30 5.49
N VAL A 46 -13.05 -7.82 6.05
CA VAL A 46 -13.96 -7.08 6.91
C VAL A 46 -13.43 -7.09 8.34
N LYS A 47 -13.28 -5.92 8.91
CA LYS A 47 -12.92 -5.74 10.32
C LYS A 47 -14.18 -5.47 11.14
N ARG A 48 -14.71 -6.50 11.81
CA ARG A 48 -15.99 -6.46 12.51
C ARG A 48 -15.97 -5.65 13.81
N SER A 49 -14.78 -5.45 14.39
CA SER A 49 -14.60 -4.71 15.64
C SER A 49 -13.27 -3.96 15.60
N LYS A 50 -13.19 -2.83 16.31
CA LYS A 50 -11.91 -2.12 16.50
C LYS A 50 -10.84 -2.96 17.20
N TYR A 51 -11.26 -4.00 17.92
CA TYR A 51 -10.38 -4.96 18.58
C TYR A 51 -10.07 -6.18 17.71
N SER A 52 -10.72 -6.32 16.56
CA SER A 52 -10.41 -7.40 15.63
C SER A 52 -9.04 -7.16 15.02
N ILE A 53 -8.19 -8.18 15.11
CA ILE A 53 -6.86 -8.18 14.51
C ILE A 53 -6.90 -9.10 13.31
N ILE A 54 -6.45 -8.57 12.16
CA ILE A 54 -6.30 -9.38 10.96
C ILE A 54 -4.96 -10.08 11.04
N ARG A 55 -4.96 -11.41 10.86
CA ARG A 55 -3.78 -12.27 11.03
C ARG A 55 -3.50 -13.08 9.78
N SER A 56 -3.22 -12.42 8.68
CA SER A 56 -2.78 -13.13 7.48
C SER A 56 -1.83 -12.27 6.65
N LEU A 57 -0.73 -12.87 6.25
CA LEU A 57 0.23 -12.22 5.36
C LEU A 57 -0.22 -12.40 3.91
N VAL A 58 -0.54 -11.32 3.25
CA VAL A 58 -1.01 -11.28 1.86
C VAL A 58 -0.59 -9.97 1.20
N GLY A 59 -0.64 -9.92 -0.12
CA GLY A 59 -0.35 -8.73 -0.91
C GLY A 59 1.08 -8.73 -1.48
N THR A 60 1.50 -7.60 -2.01
CA THR A 60 2.79 -7.43 -2.69
C THR A 60 3.78 -6.71 -1.78
N VAL A 61 4.89 -7.35 -1.46
CA VAL A 61 5.88 -6.89 -0.46
C VAL A 61 6.32 -5.44 -0.68
N ASN A 62 6.52 -5.04 -1.92
CA ASN A 62 6.98 -3.69 -2.26
C ASN A 62 6.03 -2.57 -1.79
N TRP A 63 4.75 -2.86 -1.59
CA TRP A 63 3.74 -1.92 -1.10
C TRP A 63 3.28 -2.21 0.34
N GLN A 64 3.84 -3.24 0.97
CA GLN A 64 3.39 -3.68 2.29
C GLN A 64 3.98 -2.85 3.44
N ALA A 65 3.15 -2.59 4.42
CA ALA A 65 3.56 -2.02 5.69
C ALA A 65 4.38 -3.03 6.52
N VAL A 66 5.35 -2.51 7.27
CA VAL A 66 6.30 -3.32 8.05
C VAL A 66 5.65 -4.23 9.09
N GLU A 67 4.53 -3.82 9.65
CA GLU A 67 3.78 -4.60 10.64
C GLU A 67 3.22 -5.91 10.07
N LEU A 68 3.12 -6.03 8.73
CA LEU A 68 2.70 -7.26 8.07
C LEU A 68 3.78 -8.36 8.08
N TRP A 69 5.04 -8.01 8.32
CA TRP A 69 6.17 -8.92 8.19
C TRP A 69 6.53 -9.64 9.48
N SER A 70 5.65 -9.63 10.45
CA SER A 70 5.77 -10.45 11.66
C SER A 70 5.35 -11.89 11.37
N PRO A 71 5.94 -12.90 12.03
CA PRO A 71 5.45 -14.28 11.97
C PRO A 71 3.99 -14.44 12.39
N LYS A 72 3.50 -13.52 13.21
CA LYS A 72 2.08 -13.41 13.61
C LYS A 72 1.62 -11.98 13.39
N PRO A 73 1.32 -11.59 12.14
CA PRO A 73 1.00 -10.21 11.83
C PRO A 73 -0.29 -9.78 12.51
N GLN A 74 -0.23 -8.63 13.16
CA GLN A 74 -1.36 -7.96 13.79
C GLN A 74 -1.43 -6.55 13.25
N TYR A 75 -2.49 -6.21 12.53
CA TYR A 75 -2.59 -4.94 11.85
C TYR A 75 -4.05 -4.46 11.71
N ASN A 76 -4.20 -3.23 11.29
CA ASN A 76 -5.47 -2.58 11.04
C ASN A 76 -5.47 -1.91 9.65
N GLU A 77 -6.43 -1.03 9.42
CA GLU A 77 -6.58 -0.28 8.17
C GLU A 77 -5.39 0.60 7.80
N LYS A 78 -4.49 0.89 8.74
CA LYS A 78 -3.30 1.72 8.48
C LYS A 78 -2.33 1.08 7.48
N VAL A 79 -2.40 -0.23 7.30
CA VAL A 79 -1.63 -0.91 6.24
C VAL A 79 -2.01 -0.40 4.85
N ASP A 80 -3.27 -0.03 4.62
CA ASP A 80 -3.72 0.56 3.37
C ASP A 80 -3.19 1.99 3.20
N VAL A 81 -3.04 2.73 4.28
CA VAL A 81 -2.45 4.09 4.25
C VAL A 81 -1.01 4.03 3.80
N TRP A 82 -0.24 3.07 4.31
CA TRP A 82 1.11 2.82 3.84
C TRP A 82 1.14 2.49 2.34
N SER A 83 0.37 1.51 1.93
CA SER A 83 0.32 1.06 0.53
C SER A 83 -0.12 2.17 -0.42
N ALA A 84 -1.05 3.03 0.01
CA ALA A 84 -1.46 4.22 -0.73
C ALA A 84 -0.30 5.21 -0.87
N ALA A 85 0.48 5.45 0.19
CA ALA A 85 1.65 6.33 0.11
C ALA A 85 2.67 5.82 -0.92
N MET A 86 2.88 4.50 -0.99
CA MET A 86 3.71 3.86 -2.01
C MET A 86 3.18 4.09 -3.43
N THR A 87 1.89 3.93 -3.60
CA THR A 87 1.19 4.17 -4.87
C THR A 87 1.26 5.65 -5.29
N PHE A 88 1.15 6.56 -4.32
CA PHE A 88 1.28 7.99 -4.57
C PHE A 88 2.69 8.36 -5.00
N TRP A 89 3.69 7.76 -4.38
CA TRP A 89 5.08 7.95 -4.79
C TRP A 89 5.31 7.50 -6.24
N GLU A 90 4.74 6.37 -6.68
CA GLU A 90 4.79 5.96 -8.08
C GLU A 90 4.12 7.00 -9.00
N ALA A 91 2.94 7.46 -8.64
CA ALA A 91 2.19 8.42 -9.45
C ALA A 91 2.90 9.77 -9.58
N LEU A 92 3.65 10.20 -8.57
CA LEU A 92 4.42 11.45 -8.60
C LEU A 92 5.60 11.41 -9.58
N GLN A 93 5.96 10.25 -10.09
CA GLN A 93 7.02 10.09 -11.09
C GLN A 93 6.51 10.22 -12.53
N TRP A 94 5.27 10.65 -12.76
CA TRP A 94 4.65 10.70 -14.09
C TRP A 94 5.47 11.48 -15.12
N HIS A 95 6.25 12.46 -14.69
CA HIS A 95 7.10 13.32 -15.53
C HIS A 95 8.48 12.69 -15.86
N GLN A 96 8.81 11.57 -15.24
CA GLN A 96 10.10 10.90 -15.49
C GLN A 96 10.02 9.96 -16.69
N THR A 97 11.09 9.88 -17.46
CA THR A 97 11.19 8.94 -18.59
C THR A 97 11.25 7.50 -18.13
N GLU A 98 11.97 7.25 -17.03
CA GLU A 98 12.04 5.95 -16.39
C GLU A 98 11.20 5.96 -15.10
N LYS A 99 10.10 5.22 -15.12
CA LYS A 99 9.23 5.08 -13.96
C LYS A 99 9.66 3.89 -13.12
N ARG A 100 9.62 4.07 -11.81
CA ARG A 100 10.00 3.03 -10.86
C ARG A 100 8.83 2.68 -9.96
N TYR A 101 8.73 1.40 -9.61
CA TYR A 101 7.87 0.95 -8.52
C TYR A 101 8.67 0.91 -7.20
N PRO A 102 8.01 0.89 -6.05
CA PRO A 102 8.70 0.90 -4.75
C PRO A 102 9.69 -0.25 -4.62
N PHE A 103 10.90 0.05 -4.17
CA PHE A 103 11.98 -0.92 -3.96
C PHE A 103 12.37 -1.74 -5.20
N GLN A 104 12.20 -1.17 -6.38
CA GLN A 104 12.55 -1.83 -7.63
C GLN A 104 14.00 -2.31 -7.62
N GLY A 105 14.21 -3.57 -8.06
CA GLY A 105 15.53 -4.19 -8.11
C GLY A 105 15.97 -4.85 -6.80
N LEU A 106 15.21 -4.72 -5.72
CA LEU A 106 15.47 -5.39 -4.44
C LEU A 106 14.64 -6.67 -4.31
N ASN A 107 15.24 -7.71 -3.76
CA ASN A 107 14.51 -8.89 -3.34
C ASN A 107 13.80 -8.68 -1.98
N GLU A 108 12.93 -9.58 -1.59
CA GLU A 108 12.15 -9.46 -0.34
C GLU A 108 13.04 -9.27 0.90
N HIS A 109 14.13 -10.03 1.00
CA HIS A 109 15.05 -9.90 2.13
C HIS A 109 15.67 -8.50 2.21
N GLN A 110 16.11 -7.97 1.06
CA GLN A 110 16.65 -6.62 0.97
C GLN A 110 15.62 -5.55 1.33
N ILE A 111 14.37 -5.72 0.91
CA ILE A 111 13.27 -4.83 1.30
C ILE A 111 13.08 -4.87 2.81
N TYR A 112 13.00 -6.06 3.42
CA TYR A 112 12.87 -6.21 4.87
C TYR A 112 14.01 -5.53 5.63
N MET A 113 15.23 -5.70 5.18
CA MET A 113 16.40 -5.08 5.81
C MET A 113 16.35 -3.55 5.71
N ASN A 114 16.02 -3.01 4.54
CA ASN A 114 15.94 -1.56 4.33
C ASN A 114 14.85 -0.90 5.18
N VAL A 115 13.68 -1.52 5.26
CA VAL A 115 12.55 -0.94 5.98
C VAL A 115 12.68 -1.11 7.49
N ARG A 116 13.10 -2.29 7.97
CA ARG A 116 13.24 -2.55 9.42
C ARG A 116 14.41 -1.83 10.06
N GLN A 117 15.54 -1.73 9.36
CA GLN A 117 16.77 -1.27 10.01
C GLN A 117 16.94 0.25 10.00
N LYS A 118 16.39 0.96 9.03
CA LYS A 118 16.86 2.33 8.81
C LYS A 118 15.82 3.31 8.34
N HIS A 119 14.60 3.28 8.78
CA HIS A 119 13.81 4.43 8.35
C HIS A 119 13.52 4.42 6.85
N LEU A 120 12.43 3.84 6.46
CA LEU A 120 11.70 4.13 5.23
C LEU A 120 12.47 4.90 4.15
N ARG A 121 13.48 4.28 3.57
CA ARG A 121 14.14 4.86 2.42
C ARG A 121 13.86 4.01 1.22
N TYR A 122 13.10 4.56 0.31
CA TYR A 122 13.02 3.99 -1.03
C TYR A 122 14.39 3.95 -1.68
N ALA A 123 14.68 2.86 -2.40
CA ALA A 123 15.70 2.92 -3.43
C ALA A 123 15.29 4.03 -4.40
N GLY A 124 15.99 5.13 -4.41
CA GLY A 124 15.71 6.28 -5.27
C GLY A 124 15.28 7.56 -4.57
N ILE A 125 14.91 7.54 -3.29
CA ILE A 125 14.95 8.75 -2.47
C ILE A 125 16.37 8.85 -1.88
N HIS A 126 17.37 8.81 -2.73
CA HIS A 126 18.67 9.23 -2.34
C HIS A 126 18.77 10.72 -2.60
N SER A 127 18.71 11.41 -1.49
CA SER A 127 19.78 12.32 -1.17
C SER A 127 20.16 13.27 -2.30
N ASN A 128 19.34 14.25 -2.50
CA ASN A 128 19.83 15.59 -2.61
C ASN A 128 19.28 16.38 -1.42
N MET A 129 19.63 15.91 -0.26
CA MET A 129 19.63 16.72 0.94
C MET A 129 21.01 16.71 1.52
#